data_2bd4f66e87ce1feaca7e327dea3c63bc
#
_entry.id   2bd4f66e87ce1feaca7e327dea3c63bc
#
_cell.length_a   1.000
_cell.length_b   1.000
_cell.length_c   1.000
_cell.angle_alpha   90.00
_cell.angle_beta   90.00
_cell.angle_gamma   90.00
#
_symmetry.space_group_name_H-M   'P 1'
#
loop_
_entity.id
_entity.type
_entity.pdbx_description
1 polymer ?
#
loop_
_entity_poly.entity_id
_entity_poly.type
_entity_poly.pdbx_seq_one_letter_code
_entity_poly.pdbx_strand_id
1 'polypeptide(L)'
;MIVLSHPVRAEFSSSEEQKIQNMVQKYLSENPDFLYELIVDYSNKKANEEKLDAMSLTYDSKGDGKMGNPDASVIIYEYSDYNCGYCKRLFTTIKTILNEDDDVLIIVKEFPILAKSSVLAAKAALAAEQQNKFVEYHDALMTSVGSITEESLQSIATMVGLDLDKFNNAIASSRFDQILQRNMEAGRALGVEGTPALLIGEQLIPGAVSLEELKKLISLERQNN
;
A
#
# COMPACT_ATOMS: atom_id res chain seq x y z
N MET A 1 20.13 60.16 -12.59
CA MET A 1 19.43 60.20 -11.30
C MET A 1 18.33 59.14 -11.39
N ILE A 2 18.59 57.97 -10.83
CA ILE A 2 17.66 56.82 -10.85
C ILE A 2 16.83 56.92 -9.59
N VAL A 3 15.54 57.23 -9.72
CA VAL A 3 14.56 57.21 -8.63
C VAL A 3 14.19 55.75 -8.38
N LEU A 4 14.77 55.16 -7.34
CA LEU A 4 14.34 53.86 -6.84
C LEU A 4 12.98 54.03 -6.15
N SER A 5 11.92 53.63 -6.84
CA SER A 5 10.58 53.54 -6.25
C SER A 5 10.56 52.31 -5.30
N HIS A 6 10.57 52.57 -4.02
CA HIS A 6 10.32 51.52 -3.00
C HIS A 6 8.83 51.19 -3.07
N PRO A 7 8.47 49.89 -3.06
CA PRO A 7 7.06 49.53 -2.97
C PRO A 7 6.51 50.00 -1.63
N VAL A 8 5.51 50.86 -1.69
CA VAL A 8 4.75 51.28 -0.49
C VAL A 8 4.01 50.03 0.00
N ARG A 9 4.50 49.41 1.06
CA ARG A 9 3.74 48.37 1.77
C ARG A 9 2.71 49.13 2.61
N ALA A 10 1.44 49.00 2.23
CA ALA A 10 0.34 49.51 3.05
C ALA A 10 0.27 48.65 4.32
N GLU A 11 0.77 49.13 5.43
CA GLU A 11 0.58 48.52 6.73
C GLU A 11 -0.70 49.11 7.34
N PHE A 12 -1.59 48.18 7.78
CA PHE A 12 -2.78 48.61 8.52
C PHE A 12 -2.38 49.06 9.91
N SER A 13 -3.01 50.10 10.40
CA SER A 13 -2.89 50.48 11.82
C SER A 13 -3.54 49.39 12.71
N SER A 14 -3.10 49.29 13.95
CA SER A 14 -3.67 48.31 14.92
C SER A 14 -5.20 48.49 15.09
N SER A 15 -5.71 49.72 14.92
CA SER A 15 -7.15 49.99 14.95
C SER A 15 -7.89 49.43 13.71
N GLU A 16 -7.27 49.49 12.53
CA GLU A 16 -7.82 48.93 11.30
C GLU A 16 -7.80 47.41 11.32
N GLU A 17 -6.72 46.83 11.78
CA GLU A 17 -6.61 45.34 12.01
C GLU A 17 -7.71 44.84 12.95
N GLN A 18 -7.94 45.55 14.07
CA GLN A 18 -9.00 45.15 15.02
C GLN A 18 -10.41 45.28 14.37
N LYS A 19 -10.65 46.31 13.56
CA LYS A 19 -11.93 46.43 12.83
C LYS A 19 -12.13 45.31 11.81
N ILE A 20 -11.08 44.93 11.09
CA ILE A 20 -11.11 43.81 10.13
C ILE A 20 -11.41 42.50 10.87
N GLN A 21 -10.71 42.21 11.99
CA GLN A 21 -10.96 41.03 12.79
C GLN A 21 -12.40 40.95 13.29
N ASN A 22 -12.94 42.05 13.81
CA ASN A 22 -14.33 42.13 14.26
C ASN A 22 -15.34 41.91 13.13
N MET A 23 -15.08 42.44 11.92
CA MET A 23 -15.92 42.21 10.76
C MET A 23 -15.89 40.72 10.32
N VAL A 24 -14.71 40.11 10.28
CA VAL A 24 -14.58 38.68 9.94
C VAL A 24 -15.31 37.84 10.94
N GLN A 25 -15.07 38.07 12.26
CA GLN A 25 -15.74 37.33 13.32
C GLN A 25 -17.27 37.46 13.24
N LYS A 26 -17.78 38.67 13.02
CA LYS A 26 -19.19 38.89 12.85
C LYS A 26 -19.74 38.15 11.63
N TYR A 27 -19.10 38.26 10.47
CA TYR A 27 -19.52 37.62 9.24
C TYR A 27 -19.62 36.08 9.42
N LEU A 28 -18.58 35.46 10.02
CA LEU A 28 -18.56 34.01 10.27
C LEU A 28 -19.65 33.58 11.27
N SER A 29 -19.92 34.41 12.31
CA SER A 29 -20.98 34.11 13.28
C SER A 29 -22.40 34.27 12.70
N GLU A 30 -22.58 35.14 11.75
CA GLU A 30 -23.87 35.35 11.06
C GLU A 30 -24.09 34.38 9.89
N ASN A 31 -23.05 33.69 9.42
CA ASN A 31 -23.07 32.74 8.30
C ASN A 31 -22.46 31.37 8.70
N PRO A 32 -23.07 30.64 9.63
CA PRO A 32 -22.54 29.35 10.13
C PRO A 32 -22.47 28.28 9.04
N ASP A 33 -23.39 28.28 8.08
CA ASP A 33 -23.41 27.34 6.95
C ASP A 33 -22.18 27.52 6.06
N PHE A 34 -21.78 28.76 5.78
CA PHE A 34 -20.55 29.04 5.02
C PHE A 34 -19.29 28.52 5.74
N LEU A 35 -19.23 28.71 7.05
CA LEU A 35 -18.12 28.18 7.85
C LEU A 35 -18.10 26.65 7.83
N TYR A 36 -19.26 26.01 7.93
CA TYR A 36 -19.41 24.55 7.85
C TYR A 36 -18.94 24.02 6.50
N GLU A 37 -19.37 24.63 5.37
CA GLU A 37 -18.93 24.26 4.02
C GLU A 37 -17.40 24.34 3.88
N LEU A 38 -16.79 25.43 4.35
CA LEU A 38 -15.32 25.59 4.31
C LEU A 38 -14.58 24.49 5.12
N ILE A 39 -15.12 24.12 6.28
CA ILE A 39 -14.53 23.06 7.11
C ILE A 39 -14.64 21.71 6.40
N VAL A 40 -15.80 21.40 5.81
CA VAL A 40 -16.03 20.16 5.06
C VAL A 40 -15.09 20.10 3.84
N ASP A 41 -14.99 21.17 3.06
CA ASP A 41 -14.11 21.23 1.89
C ASP A 41 -12.64 21.07 2.27
N TYR A 42 -12.20 21.74 3.33
CA TYR A 42 -10.84 21.58 3.85
C TYR A 42 -10.56 20.15 4.33
N SER A 43 -11.51 19.56 5.04
CA SER A 43 -11.39 18.18 5.52
C SER A 43 -11.32 17.17 4.38
N ASN A 44 -12.17 17.34 3.36
CA ASN A 44 -12.18 16.50 2.16
C ASN A 44 -10.86 16.61 1.39
N LYS A 45 -10.37 17.85 1.21
CA LYS A 45 -9.11 18.10 0.54
C LYS A 45 -7.94 17.42 1.28
N LYS A 46 -7.89 17.61 2.59
CA LYS A 46 -6.86 16.98 3.43
C LYS A 46 -6.90 15.46 3.39
N ALA A 47 -8.10 14.86 3.51
CA ALA A 47 -8.28 13.41 3.40
C ALA A 47 -7.83 12.87 2.03
N ASN A 48 -8.11 13.62 0.95
CA ASN A 48 -7.66 13.23 -0.38
C ASN A 48 -6.13 13.34 -0.54
N GLU A 49 -5.50 14.37 0.01
CA GLU A 49 -4.03 14.51 0.03
C GLU A 49 -3.40 13.34 0.81
N GLU A 50 -3.89 13.02 2.00
CA GLU A 50 -3.43 11.88 2.81
C GLU A 50 -3.61 10.54 2.09
N LYS A 51 -4.73 10.35 1.37
CA LYS A 51 -4.96 9.17 0.54
C LYS A 51 -3.93 9.06 -0.59
N LEU A 52 -3.69 10.15 -1.32
CA LEU A 52 -2.72 10.17 -2.43
C LEU A 52 -1.29 9.88 -1.95
N ASP A 53 -0.90 10.42 -0.79
CA ASP A 53 0.39 10.13 -0.17
C ASP A 53 0.51 8.64 0.20
N ALA A 54 -0.54 8.06 0.79
CA ALA A 54 -0.61 6.64 1.14
C ALA A 54 -0.53 5.73 -0.10
N MET A 55 -1.22 6.11 -1.18
CA MET A 55 -1.14 5.40 -2.46
C MET A 55 0.26 5.49 -3.06
N SER A 56 0.91 6.66 -2.99
CA SER A 56 2.29 6.85 -3.47
C SER A 56 3.27 5.92 -2.74
N LEU A 57 3.12 5.75 -1.41
CA LEU A 57 3.90 4.77 -0.64
C LEU A 57 3.63 3.32 -1.07
N THR A 58 2.39 3.00 -1.43
CA THR A 58 2.01 1.67 -1.93
C THR A 58 2.63 1.39 -3.30
N TYR A 59 2.67 2.39 -4.18
CA TYR A 59 3.24 2.28 -5.52
C TYR A 59 4.76 2.12 -5.52
N ASP A 60 5.47 2.56 -4.46
CA ASP A 60 6.86 2.17 -4.25
C ASP A 60 6.94 0.67 -3.95
N SER A 61 7.19 -0.11 -5.00
CA SER A 61 7.26 -1.57 -4.97
C SER A 61 8.68 -2.11 -5.08
N LYS A 62 9.69 -1.28 -4.77
CA LYS A 62 11.09 -1.70 -4.86
C LYS A 62 11.39 -2.82 -3.86
N GLY A 63 11.72 -3.99 -4.39
CA GLY A 63 12.05 -5.19 -3.63
C GLY A 63 10.85 -5.98 -3.11
N ASP A 64 9.61 -5.57 -3.44
CA ASP A 64 8.42 -6.40 -3.20
C ASP A 64 8.35 -7.54 -4.21
N GLY A 65 7.75 -8.65 -3.80
CA GLY A 65 7.52 -9.79 -4.67
C GLY A 65 6.46 -9.51 -5.73
N LYS A 66 6.65 -10.10 -6.91
CA LYS A 66 5.78 -9.87 -8.07
C LYS A 66 5.38 -11.17 -8.73
N MET A 67 4.13 -11.24 -9.20
CA MET A 67 3.58 -12.36 -9.95
C MET A 67 2.78 -11.84 -11.15
N GLY A 68 2.89 -12.49 -12.29
CA GLY A 68 2.20 -12.11 -13.53
C GLY A 68 3.09 -11.32 -14.49
N ASN A 69 2.46 -10.56 -15.38
CA ASN A 69 3.15 -9.84 -16.45
C ASN A 69 3.69 -8.48 -15.95
N PRO A 70 5.01 -8.24 -15.99
CA PRO A 70 5.56 -6.95 -15.56
C PRO A 70 5.12 -5.76 -16.41
N ASP A 71 4.66 -6.00 -17.65
CA ASP A 71 4.18 -4.99 -18.58
C ASP A 71 2.64 -4.88 -18.60
N ALA A 72 1.94 -5.48 -17.62
CA ALA A 72 0.50 -5.47 -17.53
C ALA A 72 -0.09 -4.07 -17.34
N SER A 73 -1.25 -3.83 -17.95
CA SER A 73 -2.00 -2.57 -17.78
C SER A 73 -2.71 -2.50 -16.41
N VAL A 74 -3.06 -3.64 -15.81
CA VAL A 74 -3.69 -3.69 -14.49
C VAL A 74 -2.70 -4.18 -13.44
N ILE A 75 -2.42 -3.30 -12.47
CA ILE A 75 -1.56 -3.61 -11.33
C ILE A 75 -2.42 -3.72 -10.07
N ILE A 76 -2.28 -4.85 -9.37
CA ILE A 76 -2.97 -5.12 -8.11
C ILE A 76 -1.92 -5.22 -7.00
N TYR A 77 -2.07 -4.39 -5.96
CA TYR A 77 -1.23 -4.48 -4.76
C TYR A 77 -1.97 -5.29 -3.71
N GLU A 78 -1.40 -6.43 -3.29
CA GLU A 78 -1.97 -7.31 -2.27
C GLU A 78 -1.23 -7.14 -0.94
N TYR A 79 -1.90 -6.63 0.08
CA TYR A 79 -1.41 -6.68 1.47
C TYR A 79 -1.71 -8.06 2.04
N SER A 80 -0.65 -8.84 2.28
CA SER A 80 -0.76 -10.29 2.57
C SER A 80 0.06 -10.73 3.78
N ASP A 81 -0.40 -11.80 4.43
CA ASP A 81 0.28 -12.46 5.56
C ASP A 81 0.20 -13.99 5.40
N TYR A 82 1.32 -14.69 5.45
CA TYR A 82 1.41 -16.14 5.24
C TYR A 82 0.70 -16.98 6.30
N ASN A 83 0.43 -16.44 7.49
CA ASN A 83 -0.40 -17.10 8.52
C ASN A 83 -1.90 -16.85 8.33
N CYS A 84 -2.29 -16.01 7.37
CA CYS A 84 -3.68 -15.67 7.14
C CYS A 84 -4.40 -16.71 6.26
N GLY A 85 -5.39 -17.40 6.82
CA GLY A 85 -6.19 -18.36 6.05
C GLY A 85 -6.99 -17.73 4.92
N TYR A 86 -7.39 -16.46 5.05
CA TYR A 86 -8.08 -15.71 3.98
C TYR A 86 -7.12 -15.33 2.85
N CYS A 87 -5.83 -15.03 3.15
CA CYS A 87 -4.80 -14.81 2.13
C CYS A 87 -4.56 -16.08 1.33
N LYS A 88 -4.45 -17.24 1.99
CA LYS A 88 -4.33 -18.54 1.31
C LYS A 88 -5.53 -18.85 0.41
N ARG A 89 -6.72 -18.42 0.79
CA ARG A 89 -7.92 -18.55 -0.05
C ARG A 89 -7.88 -17.61 -1.26
N LEU A 90 -7.54 -16.34 -1.04
CA LEU A 90 -7.40 -15.35 -2.11
C LEU A 90 -6.31 -15.76 -3.10
N PHE A 91 -5.21 -16.32 -2.62
CA PHE A 91 -4.12 -16.82 -3.46
C PHE A 91 -4.61 -17.80 -4.54
N THR A 92 -5.56 -18.70 -4.22
CA THR A 92 -6.16 -19.59 -5.22
C THR A 92 -6.91 -18.82 -6.32
N THR A 93 -7.62 -17.74 -5.94
CA THR A 93 -8.30 -16.84 -6.87
C THR A 93 -7.30 -16.11 -7.76
N ILE A 94 -6.24 -15.56 -7.16
CA ILE A 94 -5.16 -14.86 -7.88
C ILE A 94 -4.47 -15.79 -8.88
N LYS A 95 -4.14 -17.02 -8.49
CA LYS A 95 -3.54 -18.00 -9.41
C LYS A 95 -4.44 -18.29 -10.62
N THR A 96 -5.76 -18.35 -10.41
CA THR A 96 -6.70 -18.52 -11.50
C THR A 96 -6.69 -17.32 -12.44
N ILE A 97 -6.71 -16.10 -11.91
CA ILE A 97 -6.62 -14.87 -12.72
C ILE A 97 -5.35 -14.85 -13.54
N LEU A 98 -4.18 -15.07 -12.92
CA LEU A 98 -2.89 -15.04 -13.61
C LEU A 98 -2.74 -16.12 -14.70
N ASN A 99 -3.51 -17.21 -14.63
CA ASN A 99 -3.56 -18.23 -15.66
C ASN A 99 -4.52 -17.90 -16.81
N GLU A 100 -5.53 -17.07 -16.56
CA GLU A 100 -6.59 -16.75 -17.54
C GLU A 100 -6.37 -15.37 -18.19
N ASP A 101 -5.54 -14.52 -17.60
CA ASP A 101 -5.39 -13.11 -17.96
C ASP A 101 -3.91 -12.69 -17.85
N ASP A 102 -3.24 -12.52 -18.97
CA ASP A 102 -1.84 -12.16 -19.08
C ASP A 102 -1.58 -10.64 -18.95
N ASP A 103 -2.67 -9.84 -18.80
CA ASP A 103 -2.59 -8.39 -18.62
C ASP A 103 -2.85 -7.98 -17.15
N VAL A 104 -2.36 -8.80 -16.22
CA VAL A 104 -2.43 -8.54 -14.77
C VAL A 104 -1.05 -8.73 -14.14
N LEU A 105 -0.69 -7.79 -13.27
CA LEU A 105 0.47 -7.87 -12.38
C LEU A 105 0.00 -7.80 -10.93
N ILE A 106 0.40 -8.76 -10.11
CA ILE A 106 0.21 -8.74 -8.66
C ILE A 106 1.53 -8.32 -8.00
N ILE A 107 1.47 -7.29 -7.16
CA ILE A 107 2.59 -6.88 -6.29
C ILE A 107 2.22 -7.23 -4.86
N VAL A 108 2.96 -8.15 -4.26
CA VAL A 108 2.71 -8.62 -2.89
C VAL A 108 3.37 -7.66 -1.89
N LYS A 109 2.55 -6.93 -1.18
CA LYS A 109 2.94 -6.08 -0.06
C LYS A 109 2.93 -6.92 1.21
N GLU A 110 4.11 -7.40 1.59
CA GLU A 110 4.26 -8.17 2.83
C GLU A 110 3.75 -7.35 4.01
N PHE A 111 2.69 -7.85 4.67
CA PHE A 111 1.99 -7.17 5.77
C PHE A 111 1.84 -8.11 6.97
N PRO A 112 2.95 -8.47 7.65
CA PRO A 112 3.01 -9.52 8.65
C PRO A 112 2.48 -9.05 10.01
N ILE A 113 1.16 -9.08 10.20
CA ILE A 113 0.47 -8.55 11.38
C ILE A 113 -0.02 -9.64 12.36
N LEU A 114 -0.04 -10.92 11.96
CA LEU A 114 -0.71 -11.96 12.73
C LEU A 114 0.18 -12.62 13.77
N ALA A 115 1.46 -12.84 13.45
CA ALA A 115 2.38 -13.57 14.33
C ALA A 115 3.85 -13.19 14.08
N LYS A 116 4.74 -13.55 15.02
CA LYS A 116 6.20 -13.44 14.80
C LYS A 116 6.67 -14.27 13.61
N SER A 117 6.07 -15.43 13.40
CA SER A 117 6.36 -16.29 12.24
C SER A 117 5.91 -15.68 10.92
N SER A 118 4.93 -14.74 10.92
CA SER A 118 4.58 -13.96 9.72
C SER A 118 5.74 -13.09 9.25
N VAL A 119 6.46 -12.46 10.19
CA VAL A 119 7.64 -11.63 9.86
C VAL A 119 8.76 -12.49 9.28
N LEU A 120 8.99 -13.68 9.84
CA LEU A 120 9.98 -14.62 9.31
C LEU A 120 9.63 -15.08 7.90
N ALA A 121 8.36 -15.43 7.66
CA ALA A 121 7.88 -15.85 6.35
C ALA A 121 8.00 -14.74 5.30
N ALA A 122 7.61 -13.50 5.66
CA ALA A 122 7.76 -12.34 4.80
C ALA A 122 9.22 -12.09 4.41
N LYS A 123 10.15 -12.12 5.38
CA LYS A 123 11.59 -12.02 5.10
C LYS A 123 12.10 -13.15 4.21
N ALA A 124 11.61 -14.38 4.41
CA ALA A 124 11.96 -15.52 3.59
C ALA A 124 11.50 -15.39 2.13
N ALA A 125 10.28 -14.89 1.92
CA ALA A 125 9.76 -14.60 0.59
C ALA A 125 10.56 -13.50 -0.12
N LEU A 126 10.91 -12.42 0.59
CA LEU A 126 11.78 -11.36 0.07
C LEU A 126 13.21 -11.85 -0.21
N ALA A 127 13.71 -12.83 0.55
CA ALA A 127 15.01 -13.49 0.26
C ALA A 127 14.95 -14.33 -1.02
N ALA A 128 13.80 -14.96 -1.28
CA ALA A 128 13.57 -15.67 -2.54
C ALA A 128 13.46 -14.72 -3.73
N GLU A 129 12.85 -13.53 -3.55
CA GLU A 129 12.81 -12.48 -4.57
C GLU A 129 14.21 -12.05 -5.02
N GLN A 130 15.15 -11.90 -4.09
CA GLN A 130 16.55 -11.57 -4.41
C GLN A 130 17.26 -12.62 -5.28
N GLN A 131 16.72 -13.84 -5.31
CA GLN A 131 17.24 -14.94 -6.12
C GLN A 131 16.36 -15.24 -7.35
N ASN A 132 15.40 -14.34 -7.68
CA ASN A 132 14.41 -14.50 -8.76
C ASN A 132 13.58 -15.80 -8.63
N LYS A 133 13.22 -16.14 -7.39
CA LYS A 133 12.44 -17.33 -7.02
C LYS A 133 11.24 -17.00 -6.16
N PHE A 134 10.77 -15.74 -6.24
CA PHE A 134 9.63 -15.29 -5.43
C PHE A 134 8.38 -16.13 -5.69
N VAL A 135 8.02 -16.33 -6.95
CA VAL A 135 6.76 -17.00 -7.32
C VAL A 135 6.74 -18.43 -6.77
N GLU A 136 7.80 -19.20 -7.00
CA GLU A 136 7.89 -20.59 -6.55
C GLU A 136 7.88 -20.69 -5.01
N TYR A 137 8.56 -19.75 -4.34
CA TYR A 137 8.63 -19.74 -2.88
C TYR A 137 7.29 -19.30 -2.26
N HIS A 138 6.69 -18.26 -2.79
CA HIS A 138 5.39 -17.74 -2.39
C HIS A 138 4.29 -18.81 -2.57
N ASP A 139 4.24 -19.47 -3.72
CA ASP A 139 3.32 -20.58 -4.01
C ASP A 139 3.45 -21.68 -2.96
N ALA A 140 4.69 -22.09 -2.65
CA ALA A 140 4.95 -23.14 -1.67
C ALA A 140 4.52 -22.71 -0.25
N LEU A 141 4.75 -21.46 0.15
CA LEU A 141 4.32 -20.92 1.44
C LEU A 141 2.79 -20.83 1.53
N MET A 142 2.13 -20.30 0.52
CA MET A 142 0.67 -20.13 0.51
C MET A 142 -0.06 -21.47 0.50
N THR A 143 0.53 -22.52 -0.08
CA THR A 143 -0.04 -23.87 -0.13
C THR A 143 0.41 -24.74 1.03
N SER A 144 1.40 -24.30 1.83
CA SER A 144 1.90 -25.07 2.97
C SER A 144 0.83 -25.29 4.04
N VAL A 145 0.90 -26.47 4.67
CA VAL A 145 0.05 -26.84 5.80
C VAL A 145 0.92 -26.96 7.06
N GLY A 146 0.39 -26.52 8.18
CA GLY A 146 1.08 -26.58 9.47
C GLY A 146 1.67 -25.22 9.88
N SER A 147 2.51 -25.27 10.94
CA SER A 147 3.12 -24.06 11.49
C SER A 147 4.31 -23.60 10.66
N ILE A 148 4.43 -22.30 10.50
CA ILE A 148 5.62 -21.68 9.90
C ILE A 148 6.72 -21.66 10.96
N THR A 149 7.81 -22.40 10.68
CA THR A 149 9.02 -22.46 11.49
C THR A 149 10.26 -22.21 10.62
N GLU A 150 11.41 -21.95 11.23
CA GLU A 150 12.67 -21.78 10.48
C GLU A 150 12.99 -23.03 9.65
N GLU A 151 12.74 -24.21 10.19
CA GLU A 151 12.97 -25.49 9.49
C GLU A 151 12.04 -25.63 8.28
N SER A 152 10.75 -25.26 8.41
CA SER A 152 9.81 -25.32 7.29
C SER A 152 10.16 -24.31 6.19
N LEU A 153 10.62 -23.12 6.56
CA LEU A 153 11.08 -22.09 5.60
C LEU A 153 12.34 -22.54 4.84
N GLN A 154 13.31 -23.16 5.54
CA GLN A 154 14.51 -23.72 4.91
C GLN A 154 14.19 -24.93 4.01
N SER A 155 13.24 -25.76 4.42
CA SER A 155 12.78 -26.89 3.61
C SER A 155 12.17 -26.41 2.29
N ILE A 156 11.33 -25.37 2.33
CA ILE A 156 10.76 -24.75 1.13
C ILE A 156 11.89 -24.13 0.28
N ALA A 157 12.85 -23.42 0.89
CA ALA A 157 13.99 -22.83 0.18
C ALA A 157 14.79 -23.88 -0.59
N THR A 158 15.03 -25.03 0.05
CA THR A 158 15.70 -26.17 -0.59
C THR A 158 14.88 -26.73 -1.74
N MET A 159 13.57 -26.92 -1.53
CA MET A 159 12.67 -27.49 -2.52
C MET A 159 12.57 -26.64 -3.80
N VAL A 160 12.56 -25.30 -3.67
CA VAL A 160 12.51 -24.39 -4.82
C VAL A 160 13.89 -24.08 -5.41
N GLY A 161 14.96 -24.64 -4.84
CA GLY A 161 16.32 -24.53 -5.36
C GLY A 161 17.00 -23.19 -5.07
N LEU A 162 16.77 -22.61 -3.88
CA LEU A 162 17.48 -21.42 -3.43
C LEU A 162 18.90 -21.78 -2.95
N ASP A 163 19.83 -20.86 -3.13
CA ASP A 163 21.11 -20.84 -2.44
C ASP A 163 20.87 -20.55 -0.96
N LEU A 164 21.06 -21.58 -0.11
CA LEU A 164 20.74 -21.51 1.32
C LEU A 164 21.64 -20.53 2.09
N ASP A 165 22.89 -20.37 1.69
CA ASP A 165 23.80 -19.42 2.34
C ASP A 165 23.34 -17.98 2.07
N LYS A 166 22.99 -17.67 0.83
CA LYS A 166 22.41 -16.36 0.48
C LYS A 166 21.07 -16.12 1.17
N PHE A 167 20.22 -17.16 1.21
CA PHE A 167 18.90 -17.10 1.83
C PHE A 167 19.01 -16.80 3.33
N ASN A 168 19.82 -17.56 4.07
CA ASN A 168 20.00 -17.37 5.51
C ASN A 168 20.62 -16.00 5.83
N ASN A 169 21.65 -15.59 5.08
CA ASN A 169 22.28 -14.29 5.25
C ASN A 169 21.29 -13.13 4.98
N ALA A 170 20.42 -13.29 3.97
CA ALA A 170 19.43 -12.28 3.61
C ALA A 170 18.37 -12.13 4.72
N ILE A 171 17.84 -13.23 5.25
CA ILE A 171 16.83 -13.19 6.34
C ILE A 171 17.42 -12.54 7.61
N ALA A 172 18.68 -12.83 7.92
CA ALA A 172 19.36 -12.26 9.10
C ALA A 172 19.68 -10.76 8.95
N SER A 173 19.64 -10.23 7.72
CA SER A 173 19.94 -8.81 7.48
C SER A 173 18.76 -7.90 7.82
N SER A 174 19.07 -6.63 8.19
CA SER A 174 18.05 -5.60 8.42
C SER A 174 17.47 -5.01 7.13
N ARG A 175 17.94 -5.45 5.96
CA ARG A 175 17.52 -4.90 4.65
C ARG A 175 16.01 -5.04 4.44
N PHE A 176 15.43 -6.17 4.82
CA PHE A 176 14.00 -6.40 4.65
C PHE A 176 13.15 -5.63 5.66
N ASP A 177 13.71 -5.23 6.80
CA ASP A 177 12.98 -4.43 7.78
C ASP A 177 12.49 -3.12 7.18
N GLN A 178 13.26 -2.50 6.29
CA GLN A 178 12.85 -1.26 5.59
C GLN A 178 11.68 -1.51 4.62
N ILE A 179 11.70 -2.63 3.89
CA ILE A 179 10.60 -3.02 2.98
C ILE A 179 9.33 -3.29 3.79
N LEU A 180 9.44 -4.09 4.86
CA LEU A 180 8.31 -4.41 5.72
C LEU A 180 7.76 -3.14 6.40
N GLN A 181 8.64 -2.26 6.89
CA GLN A 181 8.23 -1.00 7.49
C GLN A 181 7.48 -0.11 6.48
N ARG A 182 8.01 0.07 5.27
CA ARG A 182 7.34 0.82 4.20
C ARG A 182 5.96 0.25 3.90
N ASN A 183 5.85 -1.08 3.74
CA ASN A 183 4.58 -1.72 3.45
C ASN A 183 3.58 -1.59 4.60
N MET A 184 4.06 -1.68 5.85
CA MET A 184 3.24 -1.46 7.05
C MET A 184 2.76 -0.01 7.16
N GLU A 185 3.60 0.97 6.86
CA GLU A 185 3.26 2.39 6.85
C GLU A 185 2.24 2.69 5.76
N ALA A 186 2.49 2.23 4.52
CA ALA A 186 1.59 2.39 3.40
C ALA A 186 0.20 1.77 3.68
N GLY A 187 0.15 0.51 4.14
CA GLY A 187 -1.10 -0.16 4.45
C GLY A 187 -1.91 0.55 5.53
N ARG A 188 -1.25 0.99 6.62
CA ARG A 188 -1.92 1.74 7.69
C ARG A 188 -2.45 3.08 7.21
N ALA A 189 -1.67 3.81 6.42
CA ALA A 189 -2.08 5.09 5.86
C ALA A 189 -3.27 4.96 4.90
N LEU A 190 -3.37 3.85 4.16
CA LEU A 190 -4.55 3.51 3.34
C LEU A 190 -5.76 3.01 4.16
N GLY A 191 -5.60 2.72 5.45
CA GLY A 191 -6.65 2.14 6.27
C GLY A 191 -6.78 0.61 6.14
N VAL A 192 -5.71 -0.10 5.79
CA VAL A 192 -5.68 -1.57 5.82
C VAL A 192 -5.72 -2.05 7.26
N GLU A 193 -6.85 -2.58 7.69
CA GLU A 193 -7.08 -3.07 9.06
C GLU A 193 -6.78 -4.57 9.22
N GLY A 194 -6.64 -5.30 8.12
CA GLY A 194 -6.40 -6.75 8.13
C GLY A 194 -5.99 -7.29 6.76
N THR A 195 -5.66 -8.57 6.73
CA THR A 195 -5.24 -9.26 5.51
C THR A 195 -6.24 -10.35 5.09
N PRO A 196 -6.38 -10.58 3.78
CA PRO A 196 -5.80 -9.80 2.69
C PRO A 196 -6.53 -8.47 2.50
N ALA A 197 -5.85 -7.50 1.86
CA ALA A 197 -6.49 -6.34 1.28
C ALA A 197 -5.87 -6.06 -0.09
N LEU A 198 -6.68 -5.65 -1.06
CA LEU A 198 -6.23 -5.34 -2.41
C LEU A 198 -6.37 -3.84 -2.68
N LEU A 199 -5.36 -3.24 -3.30
CA LEU A 199 -5.49 -1.92 -3.92
C LEU A 199 -5.47 -2.13 -5.44
N ILE A 200 -6.55 -1.74 -6.12
CA ILE A 200 -6.72 -1.82 -7.58
C ILE A 200 -7.10 -0.43 -8.05
N GLY A 201 -6.25 0.20 -8.88
CA GLY A 201 -6.37 1.62 -9.14
C GLY A 201 -6.37 2.42 -7.83
N GLU A 202 -7.42 3.21 -7.62
CA GLU A 202 -7.60 3.98 -6.37
C GLU A 202 -8.50 3.30 -5.33
N GLN A 203 -8.97 2.08 -5.60
CA GLN A 203 -9.94 1.40 -4.75
C GLN A 203 -9.26 0.40 -3.81
N LEU A 204 -9.39 0.62 -2.50
CA LEU A 204 -9.01 -0.36 -1.47
C LEU A 204 -10.18 -1.33 -1.24
N ILE A 205 -9.90 -2.64 -1.38
CA ILE A 205 -10.86 -3.72 -1.23
C ILE A 205 -10.40 -4.60 -0.06
N PRO A 206 -11.12 -4.57 1.07
CA PRO A 206 -10.76 -5.37 2.23
C PRO A 206 -11.23 -6.82 2.07
N GLY A 207 -10.41 -7.75 2.54
CA GLY A 207 -10.72 -9.17 2.61
C GLY A 207 -10.52 -9.94 1.31
N ALA A 208 -10.78 -11.24 1.38
CA ALA A 208 -10.69 -12.11 0.22
C ALA A 208 -11.95 -11.98 -0.66
N VAL A 209 -11.75 -11.70 -1.94
CA VAL A 209 -12.81 -11.57 -2.94
C VAL A 209 -12.98 -12.88 -3.74
N SER A 210 -14.16 -13.07 -4.31
CA SER A 210 -14.43 -14.17 -5.24
C SER A 210 -13.73 -13.95 -6.59
N LEU A 211 -13.59 -15.01 -7.38
CA LEU A 211 -13.04 -14.92 -8.74
C LEU A 211 -13.87 -13.99 -9.63
N GLU A 212 -15.19 -14.08 -9.53
CA GLU A 212 -16.11 -13.23 -10.31
C GLU A 212 -15.94 -11.74 -9.94
N GLU A 213 -15.86 -11.45 -8.65
CA GLU A 213 -15.66 -10.08 -8.17
C GLU A 213 -14.31 -9.52 -8.59
N LEU A 214 -13.22 -10.31 -8.48
CA LEU A 214 -11.90 -9.88 -8.91
C LEU A 214 -11.85 -9.60 -10.42
N LYS A 215 -12.47 -10.45 -11.26
CA LYS A 215 -12.61 -10.20 -12.70
C LYS A 215 -13.35 -8.90 -13.01
N LYS A 216 -14.43 -8.63 -12.26
CA LYS A 216 -15.18 -7.38 -12.39
C LYS A 216 -14.33 -6.15 -12.06
N LEU A 217 -13.59 -6.20 -10.96
CA LEU A 217 -12.70 -5.12 -10.53
C LEU A 217 -11.59 -4.85 -11.56
N ILE A 218 -10.96 -5.90 -12.08
CA ILE A 218 -9.96 -5.82 -13.16
C ILE A 218 -10.57 -5.16 -14.41
N SER A 219 -11.77 -5.60 -14.80
CA SER A 219 -12.44 -5.03 -15.98
C SER A 219 -12.79 -3.55 -15.81
N LEU A 220 -13.18 -3.13 -14.61
CA LEU A 220 -13.45 -1.72 -14.30
C LEU A 220 -12.16 -0.89 -14.36
N GLU A 221 -11.06 -1.39 -13.81
CA GLU A 221 -9.77 -0.70 -13.84
C GLU A 221 -9.27 -0.50 -15.28
N ARG A 222 -9.42 -1.50 -16.14
CA ARG A 222 -9.08 -1.38 -17.58
C ARG A 222 -9.88 -0.33 -18.34
N GLN A 223 -11.08 0.00 -17.89
CA GLN A 223 -11.91 1.03 -18.51
C GLN A 223 -11.52 2.43 -18.06
N ASN A 224 -10.81 2.55 -16.92
CA ASN A 224 -10.38 3.81 -16.35
C ASN A 224 -8.97 4.24 -16.81
N ASN A 225 -8.18 3.28 -17.34
CA ASN A 225 -6.84 3.49 -17.93
C ASN A 225 -6.92 3.72 -19.44
#